data_7050ae1347fabb42bf29b3c2d7e3ae46
#
_entry.id   7050ae1347fabb42bf29b3c2d7e3ae46
#
_cell.length_a   1.000
_cell.length_b   1.000
_cell.length_c   1.000
_cell.angle_alpha   90.00
_cell.angle_beta   90.00
_cell.angle_gamma   90.00
#
_symmetry.space_group_name_H-M   'P 1'
#
loop_
_entity.id
_entity.type
_entity.pdbx_description
1 polymer ?
#
loop_
_entity_poly.entity_id
_entity_poly.type
_entity_poly.pdbx_seq_one_letter_code
_entity_poly.pdbx_strand_id
1 'polypeptide(L)'
;MDAKHWHQRWENNEIGFHEGDVNRYLDQYFTNLNLQQGDTVFVPLCGKTHDIHYLLAQGMRVVGAELSEIAIKQLFDELKLEPEISQHGELLRYQGANLTVWVGDIFALTAADLGPINAVYDRAALVALPKPMRIRYTQHLLELTNRAKQLVVVFEYQQSEFSGPPFSVVADELHQHYDAFYQLTLLCKEPLEGGLRGQVPAMNVAWLLS
;
A
#
# COMPACT_ATOMS: atom_id res chain seq x y z
N MET A 1 3.93 -14.18 -5.74
CA MET A 1 4.16 -13.63 -7.07
C MET A 1 5.65 -13.40 -7.21
N ASP A 2 6.22 -13.67 -8.36
CA ASP A 2 7.65 -13.52 -8.56
C ASP A 2 8.06 -12.04 -8.57
N ALA A 3 9.11 -11.69 -7.83
CA ALA A 3 9.71 -10.35 -7.82
C ALA A 3 10.06 -9.88 -9.26
N LYS A 4 10.52 -10.81 -10.10
CA LYS A 4 10.84 -10.56 -11.51
C LYS A 4 9.66 -9.98 -12.29
N HIS A 5 8.42 -10.41 -12.00
CA HIS A 5 7.21 -9.89 -12.63
C HIS A 5 7.06 -8.38 -12.39
N TRP A 6 7.25 -7.92 -11.14
CA TRP A 6 7.11 -6.50 -10.80
C TRP A 6 8.25 -5.65 -11.35
N HIS A 7 9.50 -6.14 -11.31
CA HIS A 7 10.63 -5.44 -11.93
C HIS A 7 10.39 -5.21 -13.43
N GLN A 8 9.96 -6.24 -14.17
CA GLN A 8 9.66 -6.12 -15.59
C GLN A 8 8.55 -5.11 -15.89
N ARG A 9 7.50 -5.03 -15.03
CA ARG A 9 6.44 -4.05 -15.22
C ARG A 9 6.94 -2.62 -15.08
N TRP A 10 7.81 -2.36 -14.11
CA TRP A 10 8.42 -1.05 -13.94
C TRP A 10 9.41 -0.72 -15.07
N GLU A 11 10.25 -1.68 -15.49
CA GLU A 11 11.17 -1.53 -16.62
C GLU A 11 10.43 -1.22 -17.93
N ASN A 12 9.29 -1.88 -18.17
CA ASN A 12 8.48 -1.70 -19.36
C ASN A 12 7.48 -0.55 -19.28
N ASN A 13 7.43 0.18 -18.16
CA ASN A 13 6.41 1.21 -17.88
C ASN A 13 4.96 0.68 -17.98
N GLU A 14 4.74 -0.58 -17.63
CA GLU A 14 3.42 -1.24 -17.60
C GLU A 14 2.72 -1.02 -16.25
N ILE A 15 2.60 0.26 -15.84
CA ILE A 15 2.20 0.68 -14.50
C ILE A 15 0.73 1.13 -14.43
N GLY A 16 -0.19 0.43 -15.10
CA GLY A 16 -1.61 0.75 -15.10
C GLY A 16 -2.32 0.73 -13.73
N PHE A 17 -1.60 0.37 -12.66
CA PHE A 17 -2.03 0.49 -11.25
C PHE A 17 -1.66 1.86 -10.63
N HIS A 18 -0.79 2.63 -11.28
CA HIS A 18 -0.42 3.98 -10.86
C HIS A 18 -1.51 4.95 -11.32
N GLU A 19 -2.12 5.64 -10.36
CA GLU A 19 -3.10 6.70 -10.60
C GLU A 19 -2.39 8.05 -10.74
N GLY A 20 -2.88 8.89 -11.67
CA GLY A 20 -2.32 10.23 -11.91
C GLY A 20 -2.64 11.26 -10.83
N ASP A 21 -3.55 10.93 -9.91
CA ASP A 21 -4.00 11.78 -8.81
C ASP A 21 -4.03 11.00 -7.50
N VAL A 22 -4.29 11.70 -6.39
CA VAL A 22 -4.52 11.08 -5.10
C VAL A 22 -5.75 10.18 -5.15
N ASN A 23 -5.64 9.01 -4.52
CA ASN A 23 -6.77 8.10 -4.45
C ASN A 23 -7.91 8.72 -3.64
N ARG A 24 -9.12 8.75 -4.22
CA ARG A 24 -10.27 9.41 -3.61
C ARG A 24 -10.68 8.86 -2.25
N TYR A 25 -10.42 7.57 -1.98
CA TYR A 25 -10.73 6.97 -0.68
C TYR A 25 -9.75 7.42 0.39
N LEU A 26 -8.49 7.67 0.04
CA LEU A 26 -7.55 8.29 0.97
C LEU A 26 -8.01 9.69 1.33
N ASP A 27 -8.32 10.53 0.35
CA ASP A 27 -8.78 11.90 0.58
C ASP A 27 -10.07 11.93 1.41
N GLN A 28 -11.04 11.09 1.07
CA GLN A 28 -12.35 11.04 1.73
C GLN A 28 -12.28 10.51 3.16
N TYR A 29 -11.43 9.51 3.42
CA TYR A 29 -11.43 8.78 4.69
C TYR A 29 -10.16 8.99 5.53
N PHE A 30 -9.25 9.87 5.11
CA PHE A 30 -8.04 10.17 5.85
C PHE A 30 -8.31 10.57 7.31
N THR A 31 -9.33 11.38 7.55
CA THR A 31 -9.69 11.84 8.90
C THR A 31 -10.14 10.72 9.84
N ASN A 32 -10.61 9.58 9.31
CA ASN A 32 -10.99 8.42 10.12
C ASN A 32 -9.78 7.74 10.80
N LEU A 33 -8.57 7.99 10.29
CA LEU A 33 -7.34 7.51 10.92
C LEU A 33 -7.02 8.27 12.22
N ASN A 34 -7.64 9.45 12.46
CA ASN A 34 -7.42 10.28 13.64
C ASN A 34 -5.93 10.58 13.93
N LEU A 35 -5.18 10.91 12.87
CA LEU A 35 -3.77 11.22 12.94
C LEU A 35 -3.53 12.66 13.36
N GLN A 36 -2.40 12.89 14.02
CA GLN A 36 -1.91 14.22 14.37
C GLN A 36 -0.75 14.60 13.45
N GLN A 37 -0.49 15.90 13.31
CA GLN A 37 0.65 16.38 12.55
C GLN A 37 1.96 15.75 13.08
N GLY A 38 2.77 15.21 12.17
CA GLY A 38 4.01 14.51 12.49
C GLY A 38 3.84 13.02 12.80
N ASP A 39 2.60 12.49 12.81
CA ASP A 39 2.37 11.04 12.88
C ASP A 39 2.93 10.34 11.64
N THR A 40 3.28 9.07 11.80
CA THR A 40 3.91 8.28 10.74
C THR A 40 2.90 7.33 10.11
N VAL A 41 2.76 7.40 8.78
CA VAL A 41 1.94 6.50 7.97
C VAL A 41 2.84 5.55 7.19
N PHE A 42 2.60 4.24 7.33
CA PHE A 42 3.25 3.22 6.52
C PHE A 42 2.44 2.95 5.25
N VAL A 43 3.11 2.98 4.10
CA VAL A 43 2.53 2.69 2.79
C VAL A 43 3.27 1.49 2.18
N PRO A 44 2.76 0.28 2.35
CA PRO A 44 3.38 -0.93 1.80
C PRO A 44 3.21 -1.02 0.29
N LEU A 45 4.20 -1.58 -0.42
CA LEU A 45 4.24 -1.79 -1.89
C LEU A 45 3.86 -0.51 -2.64
N CYS A 46 4.45 0.61 -2.20
CA CYS A 46 3.94 1.95 -2.49
C CYS A 46 4.12 2.40 -3.94
N GLY A 47 5.00 1.77 -4.72
CA GLY A 47 5.34 2.32 -6.03
C GLY A 47 5.76 3.79 -5.93
N LYS A 48 5.28 4.60 -6.84
CA LYS A 48 5.42 6.06 -6.84
C LYS A 48 4.08 6.79 -6.70
N THR A 49 3.18 6.26 -5.86
CA THR A 49 1.82 6.78 -5.72
C THR A 49 1.75 8.25 -5.30
N HIS A 50 0.86 9.01 -5.92
CA HIS A 50 0.55 10.37 -5.49
C HIS A 50 -0.06 10.46 -4.08
N ASP A 51 -0.51 9.34 -3.53
CA ASP A 51 -0.99 9.24 -2.15
C ASP A 51 0.11 9.64 -1.14
N ILE A 52 1.38 9.36 -1.46
CA ILE A 52 2.52 9.81 -0.65
C ILE A 52 2.63 11.34 -0.65
N HIS A 53 2.45 11.99 -1.81
CA HIS A 53 2.43 13.45 -1.92
C HIS A 53 1.34 14.06 -1.05
N TYR A 54 0.14 13.46 -1.07
CA TYR A 54 -0.99 13.87 -0.23
C TYR A 54 -0.67 13.74 1.26
N LEU A 55 -0.19 12.58 1.70
CA LEU A 55 0.16 12.34 3.10
C LEU A 55 1.21 13.32 3.62
N LEU A 56 2.25 13.59 2.83
CA LEU A 56 3.27 14.59 3.16
C LEU A 56 2.65 16.00 3.25
N ALA A 57 1.73 16.36 2.34
CA ALA A 57 1.03 17.65 2.36
C ALA A 57 0.10 17.80 3.58
N GLN A 58 -0.44 16.68 4.11
CA GLN A 58 -1.19 16.67 5.37
C GLN A 58 -0.29 16.76 6.61
N GLY A 59 1.03 16.92 6.44
CA GLY A 59 1.99 17.04 7.54
C GLY A 59 2.37 15.72 8.18
N MET A 60 2.12 14.60 7.52
CA MET A 60 2.52 13.27 8.00
C MET A 60 3.98 12.99 7.69
N ARG A 61 4.60 12.13 8.48
CA ARG A 61 5.79 11.40 8.06
C ARG A 61 5.34 10.14 7.33
N VAL A 62 6.03 9.80 6.25
CA VAL A 62 5.69 8.61 5.46
C VAL A 62 6.85 7.64 5.46
N VAL A 63 6.55 6.39 5.76
CA VAL A 63 7.46 5.25 5.53
C VAL A 63 6.87 4.40 4.43
N GLY A 64 7.60 4.16 3.36
CA GLY A 64 7.20 3.30 2.25
C GLY A 64 8.02 2.01 2.22
N ALA A 65 7.46 0.98 1.58
CA ALA A 65 8.19 -0.21 1.16
C ALA A 65 7.88 -0.48 -0.31
N GLU A 66 8.89 -0.69 -1.13
CA GLU A 66 8.73 -0.95 -2.57
C GLU A 66 9.83 -1.89 -3.06
N LEU A 67 9.49 -2.81 -3.95
CA LEU A 67 10.43 -3.75 -4.53
C LEU A 67 11.30 -3.11 -5.62
N SER A 68 10.71 -2.18 -6.40
CA SER A 68 11.34 -1.57 -7.56
C SER A 68 12.09 -0.28 -7.19
N GLU A 69 13.39 -0.30 -7.31
CA GLU A 69 14.21 0.90 -7.17
C GLU A 69 13.90 1.96 -8.22
N ILE A 70 13.47 1.54 -9.43
CA ILE A 70 13.06 2.45 -10.51
C ILE A 70 11.88 3.31 -10.06
N ALA A 71 10.88 2.70 -9.41
CA ALA A 71 9.72 3.41 -8.87
C ALA A 71 10.13 4.48 -7.86
N ILE A 72 11.06 4.15 -6.97
CA ILE A 72 11.46 5.04 -5.88
C ILE A 72 12.33 6.19 -6.38
N LYS A 73 13.22 5.95 -7.33
CA LYS A 73 13.95 7.04 -8.01
C LYS A 73 12.97 8.03 -8.64
N GLN A 74 11.97 7.53 -9.37
CA GLN A 74 10.94 8.39 -9.97
C GLN A 74 10.12 9.14 -8.91
N LEU A 75 9.74 8.49 -7.80
CA LEU A 75 9.01 9.14 -6.71
C LEU A 75 9.79 10.32 -6.12
N PHE A 76 11.08 10.13 -5.82
CA PHE A 76 11.92 11.20 -5.27
C PHE A 76 12.15 12.32 -6.28
N ASP A 77 12.32 12.00 -7.58
CA ASP A 77 12.42 12.98 -8.66
C ASP A 77 11.15 13.84 -8.78
N GLU A 78 9.97 13.21 -8.75
CA GLU A 78 8.67 13.88 -8.80
C GLU A 78 8.43 14.79 -7.59
N LEU A 79 8.86 14.36 -6.40
CA LEU A 79 8.83 15.15 -5.17
C LEU A 79 9.91 16.24 -5.12
N LYS A 80 10.88 16.23 -6.06
CA LYS A 80 12.06 17.09 -6.06
C LYS A 80 12.86 17.00 -4.75
N LEU A 81 12.99 15.80 -4.23
CA LEU A 81 13.75 15.46 -3.04
C LEU A 81 15.03 14.72 -3.44
N GLU A 82 16.15 15.11 -2.85
CA GLU A 82 17.40 14.36 -2.95
C GLU A 82 17.49 13.42 -1.74
N PRO A 83 17.39 12.09 -1.90
CA PRO A 83 17.45 11.18 -0.78
C PRO A 83 18.89 10.91 -0.35
N GLU A 84 19.10 10.74 0.96
CA GLU A 84 20.23 9.99 1.47
C GLU A 84 19.96 8.49 1.26
N ILE A 85 20.89 7.81 0.57
CA ILE A 85 20.74 6.37 0.24
C ILE A 85 21.75 5.59 1.07
N SER A 86 21.26 4.56 1.78
CA SER A 86 22.11 3.68 2.59
C SER A 86 21.70 2.22 2.46
N GLN A 87 22.68 1.31 2.55
CA GLN A 87 22.45 -0.14 2.52
C GLN A 87 22.20 -0.67 3.92
N HIS A 88 21.14 -1.46 4.09
CA HIS A 88 20.76 -2.14 5.32
C HIS A 88 20.44 -3.62 5.03
N GLY A 89 21.42 -4.49 5.19
CA GLY A 89 21.28 -5.89 4.80
C GLY A 89 20.96 -6.02 3.31
N GLU A 90 19.82 -6.64 2.98
CA GLU A 90 19.33 -6.81 1.60
C GLU A 90 18.49 -5.62 1.11
N LEU A 91 18.23 -4.63 1.97
CA LEU A 91 17.38 -3.48 1.65
C LEU A 91 18.23 -2.23 1.41
N LEU A 92 17.76 -1.35 0.51
CA LEU A 92 18.22 0.03 0.38
C LEU A 92 17.25 0.96 1.10
N ARG A 93 17.75 1.88 1.89
CA ARG A 93 16.95 2.94 2.51
C ARG A 93 17.16 4.25 1.75
N TYR A 94 16.08 4.79 1.21
CA TYR A 94 15.98 6.11 0.63
C TYR A 94 15.35 7.04 1.66
N GLN A 95 16.09 8.04 2.15
CA GLN A 95 15.62 8.93 3.20
C GLN A 95 15.63 10.39 2.74
N GLY A 96 14.45 11.01 2.72
CA GLY A 96 14.24 12.46 2.61
C GLY A 96 13.80 13.06 3.96
N ALA A 97 13.33 14.31 3.95
CA ALA A 97 12.98 15.05 5.18
C ALA A 97 11.89 14.37 6.01
N ASN A 98 10.74 14.01 5.38
CA ASN A 98 9.59 13.35 6.03
C ASN A 98 9.19 12.07 5.30
N LEU A 99 10.05 11.56 4.42
CA LEU A 99 9.83 10.38 3.63
C LEU A 99 11.00 9.43 3.78
N THR A 100 10.72 8.21 4.19
CA THR A 100 11.68 7.10 4.14
C THR A 100 11.07 6.00 3.30
N VAL A 101 11.81 5.47 2.32
CA VAL A 101 11.35 4.31 1.55
C VAL A 101 12.39 3.20 1.59
N TRP A 102 11.94 2.03 1.97
CA TRP A 102 12.73 0.81 1.96
C TRP A 102 12.54 0.09 0.62
N VAL A 103 13.63 -0.08 -0.11
CA VAL A 103 13.63 -0.75 -1.42
C VAL A 103 14.13 -2.17 -1.26
N GLY A 104 13.30 -3.13 -1.66
CA GLY A 104 13.57 -4.57 -1.59
C GLY A 104 12.33 -5.38 -1.20
N ASP A 105 12.55 -6.63 -0.80
CA ASP A 105 11.45 -7.50 -0.37
C ASP A 105 10.87 -7.00 0.97
N ILE A 106 9.58 -6.67 1.00
CA ILE A 106 8.88 -6.23 2.21
C ILE A 106 9.03 -7.25 3.35
N PHE A 107 9.19 -8.52 3.04
CA PHE A 107 9.37 -9.58 4.04
C PHE A 107 10.76 -9.61 4.68
N ALA A 108 11.70 -8.81 4.20
CA ALA A 108 12.99 -8.59 4.84
C ALA A 108 12.97 -7.45 5.87
N LEU A 109 11.90 -6.61 5.88
CA LEU A 109 11.74 -5.54 6.85
C LEU A 109 11.47 -6.07 8.25
N THR A 110 11.96 -5.32 9.23
CA THR A 110 11.67 -5.54 10.65
C THR A 110 10.97 -4.32 11.25
N ALA A 111 10.32 -4.50 12.40
CA ALA A 111 9.71 -3.37 13.12
C ALA A 111 10.75 -2.32 13.55
N ALA A 112 12.01 -2.72 13.75
CA ALA A 112 13.09 -1.79 14.06
C ALA A 112 13.46 -0.89 12.86
N ASP A 113 13.34 -1.41 11.64
CA ASP A 113 13.59 -0.64 10.41
C ASP A 113 12.50 0.44 10.21
N LEU A 114 11.23 0.09 10.47
CA LEU A 114 10.12 1.04 10.30
C LEU A 114 10.07 2.10 11.38
N GLY A 115 10.45 1.76 12.61
CA GLY A 115 10.17 2.57 13.78
C GLY A 115 8.67 2.61 14.15
N PRO A 116 8.24 3.55 14.99
CA PRO A 116 6.84 3.69 15.39
C PRO A 116 5.94 4.07 14.23
N ILE A 117 4.89 3.28 13.96
CA ILE A 117 3.87 3.53 12.94
C ILE A 117 2.54 3.86 13.61
N ASN A 118 1.90 4.96 13.20
CA ASN A 118 0.61 5.40 13.72
C ASN A 118 -0.56 4.86 12.89
N ALA A 119 -0.37 4.73 11.58
CA ALA A 119 -1.36 4.11 10.69
C ALA A 119 -0.70 3.43 9.49
N VAL A 120 -1.44 2.52 8.86
CA VAL A 120 -1.12 1.89 7.58
C VAL A 120 -2.13 2.36 6.53
N TYR A 121 -1.65 2.70 5.36
CA TYR A 121 -2.48 2.90 4.18
C TYR A 121 -2.17 1.82 3.15
N ASP A 122 -3.04 0.79 3.09
CA ASP A 122 -2.92 -0.33 2.16
C ASP A 122 -3.85 -0.12 0.97
N ARG A 123 -3.28 0.37 -0.12
CA ARG A 123 -3.95 0.51 -1.41
C ARG A 123 -3.07 -0.06 -2.49
N ALA A 124 -3.64 -0.88 -3.36
CA ALA A 124 -2.94 -1.61 -4.43
C ALA A 124 -1.84 -2.59 -3.93
N ALA A 125 -1.70 -2.78 -2.62
CA ALA A 125 -0.74 -3.72 -2.02
C ALA A 125 -1.36 -5.10 -1.80
N LEU A 126 -2.34 -5.23 -0.92
CA LEU A 126 -3.00 -6.52 -0.63
C LEU A 126 -3.54 -7.17 -1.90
N VAL A 127 -4.21 -6.40 -2.77
CA VAL A 127 -4.77 -6.87 -4.04
C VAL A 127 -3.70 -7.26 -5.08
N ALA A 128 -2.44 -6.84 -4.91
CA ALA A 128 -1.34 -7.23 -5.79
C ALA A 128 -0.83 -8.65 -5.54
N LEU A 129 -1.18 -9.23 -4.39
CA LEU A 129 -0.61 -10.48 -3.91
C LEU A 129 -1.56 -11.67 -4.11
N PRO A 130 -1.08 -12.84 -4.56
CA PRO A 130 -1.88 -14.05 -4.58
C PRO A 130 -2.21 -14.52 -3.16
N LYS A 131 -3.34 -15.22 -3.00
CA LYS A 131 -3.90 -15.57 -1.69
C LYS A 131 -2.90 -16.16 -0.67
N PRO A 132 -2.00 -17.10 -1.02
CA PRO A 132 -1.02 -17.61 -0.06
C PRO A 132 -0.05 -16.53 0.45
N MET A 133 0.30 -15.55 -0.40
CA MET A 133 1.15 -14.44 0.02
C MET A 133 0.40 -13.42 0.87
N ARG A 134 -0.91 -13.19 0.62
CA ARG A 134 -1.73 -12.29 1.44
C ARG A 134 -1.77 -12.72 2.91
N ILE A 135 -1.89 -14.03 3.17
CA ILE A 135 -1.84 -14.58 4.54
C ILE A 135 -0.54 -14.20 5.25
N ARG A 136 0.59 -14.41 4.57
CA ARG A 136 1.91 -14.04 5.11
C ARG A 136 2.05 -12.53 5.26
N TYR A 137 1.60 -11.78 4.28
CA TYR A 137 1.69 -10.32 4.23
C TYR A 137 0.90 -9.66 5.36
N THR A 138 -0.35 -10.05 5.56
CA THR A 138 -1.20 -9.49 6.63
C THR A 138 -0.63 -9.78 8.01
N GLN A 139 -0.14 -11.00 8.25
CA GLN A 139 0.56 -11.36 9.47
C GLN A 139 1.81 -10.49 9.69
N HIS A 140 2.61 -10.31 8.63
CA HIS A 140 3.83 -9.52 8.68
C HIS A 140 3.53 -8.02 8.97
N LEU A 141 2.49 -7.45 8.35
CA LEU A 141 2.06 -6.08 8.65
C LEU A 141 1.67 -5.89 10.13
N LEU A 142 0.95 -6.86 10.72
CA LEU A 142 0.59 -6.83 12.14
C LEU A 142 1.84 -6.72 13.03
N GLU A 143 2.87 -7.49 12.72
CA GLU A 143 4.14 -7.52 13.45
C GLU A 143 4.94 -6.24 13.23
N LEU A 144 5.10 -5.82 11.97
CA LEU A 144 5.87 -4.64 11.59
C LEU A 144 5.34 -3.35 12.23
N THR A 145 4.02 -3.20 12.31
CA THR A 145 3.37 -1.94 12.70
C THR A 145 2.79 -1.97 14.11
N ASN A 146 3.01 -3.07 14.85
CA ASN A 146 2.40 -3.28 16.16
C ASN A 146 0.88 -3.03 16.14
N ARG A 147 0.21 -3.52 15.12
CA ARG A 147 -1.26 -3.39 14.93
C ARG A 147 -1.72 -1.93 14.84
N ALA A 148 -0.96 -1.07 14.18
CA ALA A 148 -1.43 0.27 13.86
C ALA A 148 -2.73 0.21 13.06
N LYS A 149 -3.61 1.21 13.23
CA LYS A 149 -4.86 1.34 12.44
C LYS A 149 -4.56 1.24 10.95
N GLN A 150 -5.51 0.73 10.18
CA GLN A 150 -5.32 0.63 8.73
C GLN A 150 -6.51 1.22 7.97
N LEU A 151 -6.21 1.98 6.92
CA LEU A 151 -7.16 2.25 5.83
C LEU A 151 -6.81 1.31 4.69
N VAL A 152 -7.71 0.38 4.38
CA VAL A 152 -7.49 -0.67 3.39
C VAL A 152 -8.44 -0.47 2.22
N VAL A 153 -7.90 -0.35 1.01
CA VAL A 153 -8.68 -0.19 -0.23
C VAL A 153 -8.46 -1.41 -1.12
N VAL A 154 -9.54 -2.14 -1.40
CA VAL A 154 -9.52 -3.39 -2.16
C VAL A 154 -10.54 -3.40 -3.28
N PHE A 155 -10.41 -4.38 -4.17
CA PHE A 155 -11.42 -4.71 -5.18
C PHE A 155 -12.14 -6.01 -4.82
N GLU A 156 -13.48 -6.02 -5.00
CA GLU A 156 -14.27 -7.23 -4.99
C GLU A 156 -14.86 -7.48 -6.37
N TYR A 157 -14.61 -8.67 -6.90
CA TYR A 157 -15.15 -9.14 -8.18
C TYR A 157 -15.14 -10.67 -8.21
N GLN A 158 -15.78 -11.27 -9.22
CA GLN A 158 -15.74 -12.71 -9.40
C GLN A 158 -14.34 -13.13 -9.89
N GLN A 159 -13.51 -13.70 -9.01
CA GLN A 159 -12.10 -14.02 -9.29
C GLN A 159 -11.90 -14.93 -10.52
N SER A 160 -12.89 -15.77 -10.89
CA SER A 160 -12.82 -16.62 -12.08
C SER A 160 -12.87 -15.84 -13.40
N GLU A 161 -13.34 -14.57 -13.38
CA GLU A 161 -13.46 -13.73 -14.57
C GLU A 161 -12.16 -12.98 -14.90
N PHE A 162 -11.25 -12.86 -13.92
CA PHE A 162 -9.96 -12.20 -14.11
C PHE A 162 -8.89 -12.82 -13.20
N SER A 163 -7.76 -13.21 -13.80
CA SER A 163 -6.69 -13.93 -13.09
C SER A 163 -5.90 -13.10 -12.09
N GLY A 164 -5.99 -11.76 -12.17
CA GLY A 164 -5.18 -10.85 -11.38
C GLY A 164 -3.71 -10.73 -11.85
N PRO A 165 -2.90 -9.83 -11.28
CA PRO A 165 -3.31 -8.76 -10.38
C PRO A 165 -4.05 -7.61 -11.10
N PRO A 166 -4.86 -6.83 -10.38
CA PRO A 166 -5.20 -6.97 -8.97
C PRO A 166 -6.10 -8.17 -8.74
N PHE A 167 -5.97 -8.82 -7.57
CA PHE A 167 -6.84 -9.93 -7.16
C PHE A 167 -8.06 -9.42 -6.40
N SER A 168 -9.16 -10.17 -6.46
CA SER A 168 -10.32 -9.93 -5.62
C SER A 168 -10.00 -10.24 -4.16
N VAL A 169 -10.37 -9.33 -3.26
CA VAL A 169 -10.28 -9.52 -1.81
C VAL A 169 -11.64 -9.20 -1.22
N VAL A 170 -12.40 -10.25 -0.92
CA VAL A 170 -13.77 -10.14 -0.39
C VAL A 170 -13.77 -9.92 1.13
N ALA A 171 -14.89 -9.40 1.65
CA ALA A 171 -15.05 -9.12 3.08
C ALA A 171 -14.66 -10.31 3.97
N ASP A 172 -15.14 -11.53 3.65
CA ASP A 172 -14.84 -12.73 4.43
C ASP A 172 -13.32 -13.00 4.54
N GLU A 173 -12.55 -12.69 3.50
CA GLU A 173 -11.10 -12.84 3.54
C GLU A 173 -10.45 -11.79 4.46
N LEU A 174 -10.90 -10.53 4.43
CA LEU A 174 -10.43 -9.50 5.36
C LEU A 174 -10.75 -9.86 6.81
N HIS A 175 -11.95 -10.35 7.07
CA HIS A 175 -12.34 -10.84 8.40
C HIS A 175 -11.45 -12.00 8.85
N GLN A 176 -11.14 -12.96 7.97
CA GLN A 176 -10.20 -14.05 8.29
C GLN A 176 -8.80 -13.56 8.67
N HIS A 177 -8.33 -12.50 8.04
CA HIS A 177 -7.00 -11.95 8.31
C HIS A 177 -6.94 -11.10 9.58
N TYR A 178 -8.02 -10.38 9.92
CA TYR A 178 -7.91 -9.23 10.81
C TYR A 178 -8.84 -9.25 12.02
N ASP A 179 -9.94 -10.03 12.07
CA ASP A 179 -10.92 -10.01 13.18
C ASP A 179 -10.33 -10.32 14.55
N ALA A 180 -9.26 -11.11 14.61
CA ALA A 180 -8.61 -11.42 15.87
C ALA A 180 -7.85 -10.22 16.49
N PHE A 181 -7.64 -9.14 15.69
CA PHE A 181 -6.75 -8.04 16.05
C PHE A 181 -7.38 -6.65 15.93
N TYR A 182 -8.42 -6.51 15.11
CA TYR A 182 -9.07 -5.24 14.78
C TYR A 182 -10.58 -5.34 14.79
N GLN A 183 -11.23 -4.21 15.05
CA GLN A 183 -12.60 -3.98 14.63
C GLN A 183 -12.59 -3.52 13.16
N LEU A 184 -13.24 -4.27 12.27
CA LEU A 184 -13.37 -3.91 10.86
C LEU A 184 -14.63 -3.08 10.64
N THR A 185 -14.47 -1.90 10.06
CA THR A 185 -15.58 -1.00 9.70
C THR A 185 -15.59 -0.80 8.19
N LEU A 186 -16.66 -1.20 7.53
CA LEU A 186 -16.87 -0.92 6.11
C LEU A 186 -17.17 0.58 5.95
N LEU A 187 -16.31 1.31 5.25
CA LEU A 187 -16.47 2.73 4.97
C LEU A 187 -17.23 2.97 3.67
N CYS A 188 -16.91 2.19 2.63
CA CYS A 188 -17.53 2.30 1.32
C CYS A 188 -17.49 0.98 0.57
N LYS A 189 -18.56 0.71 -0.19
CA LYS A 189 -18.61 -0.34 -1.21
C LYS A 189 -19.44 0.15 -2.37
N GLU A 190 -18.80 0.40 -3.51
CA GLU A 190 -19.45 0.99 -4.66
C GLU A 190 -18.92 0.43 -5.98
N PRO A 191 -19.69 0.44 -7.06
CA PRO A 191 -19.23 -0.03 -8.35
C PRO A 191 -17.95 0.67 -8.82
N LEU A 192 -17.00 -0.09 -9.32
CA LEU A 192 -15.87 0.45 -10.08
C LEU A 192 -16.40 0.89 -11.45
N GLU A 193 -16.36 2.18 -11.70
CA GLU A 193 -16.83 2.74 -12.97
C GLU A 193 -16.04 2.14 -14.13
N GLY A 194 -16.78 1.66 -15.14
CA GLY A 194 -16.19 0.95 -16.27
C GLY A 194 -15.70 -0.48 -15.97
N GLY A 195 -15.77 -0.92 -14.72
CA GLY A 195 -15.31 -2.25 -14.30
C GLY A 195 -13.78 -2.40 -14.31
N LEU A 196 -13.29 -3.52 -13.83
CA LEU A 196 -11.87 -3.83 -13.82
C LEU A 196 -11.35 -4.00 -15.26
N ARG A 197 -10.41 -3.15 -15.66
CA ARG A 197 -9.85 -3.06 -17.02
C ARG A 197 -10.91 -2.93 -18.12
N GLY A 198 -12.06 -2.32 -17.83
CA GLY A 198 -13.16 -2.16 -18.78
C GLY A 198 -13.87 -3.46 -19.16
N GLN A 199 -13.68 -4.57 -18.45
CA GLN A 199 -14.15 -5.89 -18.84
C GLN A 199 -14.94 -6.62 -17.75
N VAL A 200 -14.51 -6.51 -16.49
CA VAL A 200 -15.08 -7.29 -15.39
C VAL A 200 -15.80 -6.38 -14.40
N PRO A 201 -17.10 -6.59 -14.14
CA PRO A 201 -17.80 -5.88 -13.08
C PRO A 201 -17.08 -6.05 -11.73
N ALA A 202 -16.76 -4.95 -11.08
CA ALA A 202 -16.03 -4.95 -9.83
C ALA A 202 -16.55 -3.86 -8.89
N MET A 203 -16.30 -4.04 -7.61
CA MET A 203 -16.58 -3.04 -6.58
C MET A 203 -15.26 -2.50 -6.04
N ASN A 204 -15.20 -1.20 -5.83
CA ASN A 204 -14.24 -0.59 -4.92
C ASN A 204 -14.74 -0.73 -3.49
N VAL A 205 -13.88 -1.13 -2.59
CA VAL A 205 -14.25 -1.30 -1.18
C VAL A 205 -13.18 -0.69 -0.29
N ALA A 206 -13.60 0.19 0.62
CA ALA A 206 -12.73 0.82 1.60
C ALA A 206 -13.11 0.38 3.02
N TRP A 207 -12.11 -0.01 3.80
CA TRP A 207 -12.25 -0.49 5.17
C TRP A 207 -11.36 0.30 6.12
N LEU A 208 -11.88 0.58 7.30
CA LEU A 208 -11.09 1.01 8.47
C LEU A 208 -10.92 -0.17 9.43
N LEU A 209 -9.69 -0.45 9.80
CA LEU A 209 -9.29 -1.42 10.82
C LEU A 209 -8.77 -0.64 12.02
N SER A 210 -9.44 -0.76 13.17
CA SER A 210 -9.11 0.01 14.38
C SER A 210 -9.18 -0.81 15.67
#